data_c5a6d06b327d112f54b17049cc7fcfbc
#
_entry.id   c5a6d06b327d112f54b17049cc7fcfbc
#
_cell.length_a   1.000
_cell.length_b   1.000
_cell.length_c   1.000
_cell.angle_alpha   90.00
_cell.angle_beta   90.00
_cell.angle_gamma   90.00
#
_symmetry.space_group_name_H-M   'P 1'
#
loop_
_entity.id
_entity.type
_entity.pdbx_description
1 polymer ?
#
loop_
_entity_poly.entity_id
_entity_poly.type
_entity_poly.pdbx_seq_one_letter_code
_entity_poly.pdbx_strand_id
1 'polypeptide(L)'
;MDRILILMSAPDFLDAQTALYSARENAANPASLSFGVTLENEPDEESNALMAALGNIQFLCPEENAWRSMPELWQGESHVLMAHPAMRFTKGWDKALLRELRRCPNTEKAANVLTGCLPVREDPLDAVCPVGADAFTVDGELTFRHGTPLKYTVGLERGPFLHPDFAFAPAGFFRQMAEESADPLFLRAFENGWQLYTLPTPVIRLVWDMPIQPCRVAPKHPLCEEFAQVFGVDFRTGSLSAQSRRGMVNEELNFRMKVPLSVRMKERVSLWKQQRQQAAGKAPQPLCVTLCTQDMPEETHRWLRRLTELRNLPLLAYAGPTMLRRITDFLPNVLEFKPRYMMDLPVDAPQLLQKLSKAAILAKARDRELTHSHYIWLDADCVQVPLYAGSVFRFKQVCTDRIMIAMVNGEPDPTMFVVPEKLILTLAREMEARCLTFLNQRGDLPTETELWQLMIREHPDWFQLVVLPVQRQLFTRLTTDIE
;
A
#
# COMPACT_ATOMS: atom_id res chain seq x y z
N MET A 1 10.86 7.76 -29.33
CA MET A 1 9.77 8.36 -28.55
C MET A 1 8.86 7.23 -28.16
N ASP A 2 8.54 7.05 -26.87
CA ASP A 2 7.67 5.96 -26.45
C ASP A 2 6.26 6.19 -26.98
N ARG A 3 5.73 5.20 -27.73
CA ARG A 3 4.36 5.17 -28.22
C ARG A 3 3.58 4.14 -27.41
N ILE A 4 2.34 4.45 -27.06
CA ILE A 4 1.49 3.61 -26.23
C ILE A 4 0.23 3.26 -27.02
N LEU A 5 -0.01 1.96 -27.21
CA LEU A 5 -1.28 1.43 -27.67
C LEU A 5 -2.18 1.23 -26.44
N ILE A 6 -3.35 1.84 -26.42
CA ILE A 6 -4.40 1.55 -25.44
C ILE A 6 -5.33 0.51 -26.09
N LEU A 7 -5.37 -0.67 -25.51
CA LEU A 7 -6.18 -1.78 -25.98
C LEU A 7 -7.38 -1.96 -25.04
N MET A 8 -8.58 -1.91 -25.61
CA MET A 8 -9.83 -1.95 -24.83
C MET A 8 -10.84 -2.88 -25.51
N SER A 9 -11.54 -3.68 -24.69
CA SER A 9 -12.67 -4.46 -25.16
C SER A 9 -13.97 -3.84 -24.62
N ALA A 10 -14.97 -3.70 -25.48
CA ALA A 10 -16.27 -3.16 -25.11
C ALA A 10 -17.38 -3.82 -25.97
N PRO A 11 -18.62 -3.91 -25.47
CA PRO A 11 -19.76 -4.36 -26.25
C PRO A 11 -20.01 -3.47 -27.47
N ASP A 12 -19.93 -2.15 -27.29
CA ASP A 12 -20.00 -1.16 -28.35
C ASP A 12 -19.01 -0.01 -28.12
N PHE A 13 -18.90 0.90 -29.10
CA PHE A 13 -17.96 2.01 -29.01
C PHE A 13 -18.40 3.07 -28.00
N LEU A 14 -19.70 3.26 -27.78
CA LEU A 14 -20.20 4.25 -26.82
C LEU A 14 -19.76 3.90 -25.39
N ASP A 15 -19.70 2.62 -25.05
CA ASP A 15 -19.18 2.16 -23.76
C ASP A 15 -17.68 2.50 -23.59
N ALA A 16 -16.87 2.32 -24.65
CA ALA A 16 -15.46 2.62 -24.63
C ALA A 16 -15.13 4.12 -24.67
N GLN A 17 -15.96 4.90 -25.36
CA GLN A 17 -15.74 6.30 -25.72
C GLN A 17 -15.25 7.16 -24.57
N THR A 18 -15.97 7.16 -23.46
CA THR A 18 -15.65 8.04 -22.32
C THR A 18 -14.27 7.75 -21.72
N ALA A 19 -13.87 6.47 -21.68
CA ALA A 19 -12.55 6.08 -21.21
C ALA A 19 -11.44 6.50 -22.18
N LEU A 20 -11.66 6.35 -23.48
CA LEU A 20 -10.71 6.72 -24.52
C LEU A 20 -10.50 8.24 -24.59
N TYR A 21 -11.58 9.03 -24.50
CA TYR A 21 -11.49 10.49 -24.40
C TYR A 21 -10.76 10.91 -23.12
N SER A 22 -11.11 10.31 -21.98
CA SER A 22 -10.41 10.56 -20.70
C SER A 22 -8.91 10.26 -20.81
N ALA A 23 -8.54 9.17 -21.47
CA ALA A 23 -7.14 8.82 -21.70
C ALA A 23 -6.42 9.88 -22.54
N ARG A 24 -7.01 10.31 -23.66
CA ARG A 24 -6.42 11.30 -24.57
C ARG A 24 -6.29 12.68 -23.95
N GLU A 25 -7.36 13.19 -23.35
CA GLU A 25 -7.40 14.53 -22.77
C GLU A 25 -6.45 14.70 -21.58
N ASN A 26 -6.25 13.66 -20.81
CA ASN A 26 -5.40 13.66 -19.62
C ASN A 26 -3.97 13.19 -19.88
N ALA A 27 -3.63 12.77 -21.08
CA ALA A 27 -2.26 12.41 -21.42
C ALA A 27 -1.34 13.64 -21.46
N ALA A 28 -0.11 13.46 -21.03
CA ALA A 28 0.93 14.48 -21.18
C ALA A 28 1.42 14.58 -22.63
N ASN A 29 1.30 13.49 -23.40
CA ASN A 29 1.66 13.43 -24.81
C ASN A 29 0.59 12.69 -25.64
N PRO A 30 -0.57 13.33 -25.93
CA PRO A 30 -1.65 12.68 -26.69
C PRO A 30 -1.25 12.17 -28.08
N ALA A 31 -0.27 12.80 -28.72
CA ALA A 31 0.22 12.42 -30.05
C ALA A 31 0.99 11.08 -30.06
N SER A 32 1.41 10.60 -28.89
CA SER A 32 2.07 9.28 -28.75
C SER A 32 1.10 8.12 -28.51
N LEU A 33 -0.20 8.41 -28.42
CA LEU A 33 -1.22 7.41 -28.15
C LEU A 33 -1.81 6.86 -29.45
N SER A 34 -2.02 5.56 -29.46
CA SER A 34 -2.84 4.84 -30.42
C SER A 34 -3.94 4.10 -29.66
N PHE A 35 -5.07 3.89 -30.28
CA PHE A 35 -6.20 3.22 -29.68
C PHE A 35 -6.57 1.98 -30.50
N GLY A 36 -6.67 0.84 -29.85
CA GLY A 36 -7.17 -0.39 -30.38
C GLY A 36 -8.41 -0.83 -29.61
N VAL A 37 -9.53 -0.99 -30.27
CA VAL A 37 -10.80 -1.35 -29.62
C VAL A 37 -11.32 -2.63 -30.24
N THR A 38 -11.64 -3.61 -29.40
CA THR A 38 -12.39 -4.77 -29.82
C THR A 38 -13.85 -4.58 -29.44
N LEU A 39 -14.75 -4.72 -30.42
CA LEU A 39 -16.19 -4.50 -30.27
C LEU A 39 -16.93 -5.80 -30.57
N GLU A 40 -18.03 -6.04 -29.85
CA GLU A 40 -18.90 -7.20 -30.15
C GLU A 40 -19.75 -6.95 -31.39
N ASN A 41 -20.04 -5.68 -31.70
CA ASN A 41 -20.84 -5.28 -32.84
C ASN A 41 -20.09 -4.28 -33.72
N GLU A 42 -20.38 -4.29 -35.04
CA GLU A 42 -19.84 -3.28 -35.96
C GLU A 42 -20.34 -1.87 -35.55
N PRO A 43 -19.44 -0.86 -35.54
CA PRO A 43 -19.79 0.49 -35.17
C PRO A 43 -20.75 1.13 -36.20
N ASP A 44 -21.74 1.83 -35.68
CA ASP A 44 -22.69 2.63 -36.46
C ASP A 44 -22.04 3.94 -37.00
N GLU A 45 -22.82 4.74 -37.75
CA GLU A 45 -22.33 6.01 -38.34
C GLU A 45 -21.91 7.01 -37.23
N GLU A 46 -22.60 7.08 -36.11
CA GLU A 46 -22.29 7.98 -34.99
C GLU A 46 -20.97 7.54 -34.34
N SER A 47 -20.81 6.27 -34.04
CA SER A 47 -19.59 5.68 -33.52
C SER A 47 -18.39 5.91 -34.44
N ASN A 48 -18.58 5.75 -35.75
CA ASN A 48 -17.54 6.01 -36.75
C ASN A 48 -17.10 7.50 -36.76
N ALA A 49 -18.05 8.43 -36.65
CA ALA A 49 -17.75 9.86 -36.57
C ALA A 49 -16.96 10.21 -35.27
N LEU A 50 -17.34 9.62 -34.15
CA LEU A 50 -16.66 9.79 -32.87
C LEU A 50 -15.23 9.18 -32.88
N MET A 51 -15.06 8.01 -33.48
CA MET A 51 -13.74 7.40 -33.68
C MET A 51 -12.83 8.28 -34.54
N ALA A 52 -13.36 8.84 -35.63
CA ALA A 52 -12.62 9.76 -36.47
C ALA A 52 -12.14 11.01 -35.72
N ALA A 53 -12.97 11.53 -34.80
CA ALA A 53 -12.61 12.66 -33.93
C ALA A 53 -11.52 12.33 -32.91
N LEU A 54 -11.47 11.08 -32.42
CA LEU A 54 -10.38 10.62 -31.56
C LEU A 54 -9.05 10.55 -32.33
N GLY A 55 -9.07 10.20 -33.59
CA GLY A 55 -7.88 9.99 -34.41
C GLY A 55 -7.01 8.81 -33.91
N ASN A 56 -6.23 8.24 -34.80
CA ASN A 56 -5.31 7.13 -34.51
C ASN A 56 -5.96 5.96 -33.76
N ILE A 57 -7.17 5.61 -34.16
CA ILE A 57 -7.96 4.52 -33.62
C ILE A 57 -8.19 3.43 -34.67
N GLN A 58 -8.08 2.20 -34.24
CA GLN A 58 -8.46 1.01 -34.98
C GLN A 58 -9.46 0.21 -34.18
N PHE A 59 -10.33 -0.51 -34.87
CA PHE A 59 -11.23 -1.43 -34.20
C PHE A 59 -11.25 -2.78 -34.94
N LEU A 60 -11.63 -3.81 -34.22
CA LEU A 60 -11.92 -5.15 -34.70
C LEU A 60 -13.19 -5.64 -34.04
N CYS A 61 -13.94 -6.48 -34.76
CA CYS A 61 -15.04 -7.25 -34.18
C CYS A 61 -14.64 -8.73 -34.17
N PRO A 62 -13.75 -9.12 -33.25
CA PRO A 62 -13.24 -10.49 -33.21
C PRO A 62 -14.26 -11.40 -32.54
N GLU A 63 -14.24 -12.67 -32.87
CA GLU A 63 -14.94 -13.73 -32.14
C GLU A 63 -14.25 -14.03 -30.79
N GLU A 64 -13.04 -13.49 -30.55
CA GLU A 64 -12.18 -13.75 -29.41
C GLU A 64 -11.92 -12.49 -28.55
N ASN A 65 -11.33 -12.69 -27.39
CA ASN A 65 -11.04 -11.61 -26.44
C ASN A 65 -9.93 -10.65 -26.95
N ALA A 66 -9.88 -9.44 -26.37
CA ALA A 66 -8.95 -8.38 -26.74
C ALA A 66 -7.46 -8.78 -26.66
N TRP A 67 -7.07 -9.69 -25.76
CA TRP A 67 -5.70 -10.14 -25.66
C TRP A 67 -5.21 -10.86 -26.90
N ARG A 68 -6.07 -11.67 -27.52
CA ARG A 68 -5.73 -12.40 -28.76
C ARG A 68 -5.73 -11.50 -30.00
N SER A 69 -6.55 -10.46 -30.00
CA SER A 69 -6.66 -9.51 -31.10
C SER A 69 -5.55 -8.46 -31.11
N MET A 70 -4.78 -8.34 -30.04
CA MET A 70 -3.72 -7.33 -29.93
C MET A 70 -2.73 -7.34 -31.11
N PRO A 71 -2.23 -8.48 -31.62
CA PRO A 71 -1.29 -8.47 -32.75
C PRO A 71 -1.82 -7.76 -33.97
N GLU A 72 -3.13 -7.82 -34.26
CA GLU A 72 -3.78 -7.18 -35.41
C GLU A 72 -3.92 -5.67 -35.25
N LEU A 73 -4.10 -5.20 -33.98
CA LEU A 73 -4.24 -3.78 -33.64
C LEU A 73 -2.91 -3.08 -33.41
N TRP A 74 -1.82 -3.83 -33.26
CA TRP A 74 -0.51 -3.27 -32.97
C TRP A 74 0.21 -2.75 -34.24
N GLN A 75 0.63 -1.47 -34.21
CA GLN A 75 1.31 -0.78 -35.30
C GLN A 75 2.77 -0.40 -34.95
N GLY A 76 3.42 -1.15 -34.08
CA GLY A 76 4.80 -0.90 -33.72
C GLY A 76 4.95 0.03 -32.51
N GLU A 77 3.93 0.18 -31.68
CA GLU A 77 4.03 0.86 -30.40
C GLU A 77 5.01 0.12 -29.49
N SER A 78 5.73 0.92 -28.68
CA SER A 78 6.72 0.37 -27.73
C SER A 78 6.09 -0.24 -26.49
N HIS A 79 4.92 0.26 -26.09
CA HIS A 79 4.18 -0.17 -24.91
C HIS A 79 2.70 -0.37 -25.22
N VAL A 80 2.06 -1.22 -24.43
CA VAL A 80 0.62 -1.45 -24.50
C VAL A 80 0.02 -1.29 -23.11
N LEU A 81 -1.16 -0.69 -23.06
CA LEU A 81 -2.01 -0.61 -21.88
C LEU A 81 -3.30 -1.36 -22.17
N MET A 82 -3.53 -2.48 -21.46
CA MET A 82 -4.87 -3.05 -21.36
C MET A 82 -5.72 -2.13 -20.50
N ALA A 83 -6.85 -1.72 -21.03
CA ALA A 83 -7.77 -0.80 -20.39
C ALA A 83 -9.21 -1.30 -20.46
N HIS A 84 -10.06 -0.79 -19.58
CA HIS A 84 -11.47 -1.14 -19.48
C HIS A 84 -12.34 0.14 -19.57
N PRO A 85 -13.57 0.08 -20.12
CA PRO A 85 -14.49 1.22 -20.22
C PRO A 85 -14.76 1.96 -18.89
N ALA A 86 -14.66 1.26 -17.75
CA ALA A 86 -14.77 1.86 -16.42
C ALA A 86 -13.65 2.82 -16.06
N MET A 87 -12.54 2.85 -16.78
CA MET A 87 -11.35 3.62 -16.41
C MET A 87 -11.51 5.12 -16.67
N ARG A 88 -10.98 5.92 -15.75
CA ARG A 88 -10.81 7.37 -15.88
C ARG A 88 -9.37 7.73 -15.53
N PHE A 89 -8.75 8.45 -16.42
CA PHE A 89 -7.31 8.73 -16.38
C PHE A 89 -7.04 10.06 -15.69
N THR A 90 -6.02 10.11 -14.86
CA THR A 90 -5.57 11.34 -14.21
C THR A 90 -4.58 12.08 -15.12
N LYS A 91 -4.40 13.38 -14.89
CA LYS A 91 -3.51 14.22 -15.71
C LYS A 91 -2.06 13.69 -15.71
N GLY A 92 -1.52 13.43 -16.88
CA GLY A 92 -0.14 12.94 -17.08
C GLY A 92 0.07 11.47 -16.77
N TRP A 93 -0.99 10.68 -16.81
CA TRP A 93 -0.99 9.23 -16.53
C TRP A 93 0.04 8.46 -17.40
N ASP A 94 0.18 8.82 -18.66
CA ASP A 94 1.10 8.21 -19.64
C ASP A 94 2.57 8.32 -19.17
N LYS A 95 2.99 9.51 -18.80
CA LYS A 95 4.33 9.74 -18.23
C LYS A 95 4.52 9.04 -16.89
N ALA A 96 3.46 9.01 -16.09
CA ALA A 96 3.53 8.35 -14.78
C ALA A 96 3.72 6.84 -14.92
N LEU A 97 2.94 6.16 -15.78
CA LEU A 97 3.11 4.72 -16.04
C LEU A 97 4.49 4.40 -16.61
N LEU A 98 4.96 5.14 -17.61
CA LEU A 98 6.30 4.95 -18.17
C LEU A 98 7.40 5.16 -17.13
N ARG A 99 7.26 6.16 -16.25
CA ARG A 99 8.20 6.41 -15.16
C ARG A 99 8.22 5.25 -14.17
N GLU A 100 7.06 4.77 -13.74
CA GLU A 100 6.98 3.66 -12.78
C GLU A 100 7.48 2.35 -13.39
N LEU A 101 7.18 2.07 -14.66
CA LEU A 101 7.71 0.89 -15.34
C LEU A 101 9.25 0.91 -15.39
N ARG A 102 9.86 2.08 -15.65
CA ARG A 102 11.33 2.24 -15.62
C ARG A 102 11.93 2.13 -14.22
N ARG A 103 11.13 2.32 -13.18
CA ARG A 103 11.54 2.15 -11.77
C ARG A 103 11.48 0.70 -11.31
N CYS A 104 10.81 -0.17 -12.05
CA CYS A 104 10.82 -1.59 -11.75
C CYS A 104 12.26 -2.11 -11.74
N PRO A 105 12.60 -3.04 -10.84
CA PRO A 105 13.91 -3.64 -10.82
C PRO A 105 14.19 -4.35 -12.14
N ASN A 106 15.13 -3.84 -12.93
CA ASN A 106 15.59 -4.53 -14.14
C ASN A 106 16.61 -5.59 -13.75
N THR A 107 16.29 -6.84 -14.02
CA THR A 107 17.26 -7.91 -14.12
C THR A 107 17.56 -8.15 -15.60
N GLU A 108 18.76 -8.58 -15.94
CA GLU A 108 19.15 -8.82 -17.35
C GLU A 108 18.21 -9.80 -18.10
N LYS A 109 17.29 -10.45 -17.39
CA LYS A 109 16.37 -11.47 -17.92
C LYS A 109 14.88 -11.20 -17.63
N ALA A 110 14.53 -10.18 -16.84
CA ALA A 110 13.13 -9.97 -16.43
C ALA A 110 12.60 -8.66 -16.98
N ALA A 111 11.62 -8.75 -17.82
CA ALA A 111 10.79 -7.64 -18.22
C ALA A 111 9.62 -7.49 -17.22
N ASN A 112 9.15 -6.27 -17.06
CA ASN A 112 8.23 -5.91 -16.00
C ASN A 112 6.87 -5.51 -16.56
N VAL A 113 5.82 -5.81 -15.79
CA VAL A 113 4.43 -5.44 -16.07
C VAL A 113 3.88 -4.67 -14.86
N LEU A 114 3.24 -3.54 -15.11
CA LEU A 114 2.46 -2.84 -14.09
C LEU A 114 1.02 -3.34 -14.14
N THR A 115 0.49 -3.74 -13.01
CA THR A 115 -0.86 -4.30 -12.87
C THR A 115 -1.41 -4.01 -11.46
N GLY A 116 -2.64 -4.42 -11.18
CA GLY A 116 -3.27 -4.34 -9.88
C GLY A 116 -4.74 -3.93 -9.94
N CYS A 117 -5.42 -4.02 -8.81
CA CYS A 117 -6.78 -3.54 -8.67
C CYS A 117 -6.76 -2.02 -8.49
N LEU A 118 -7.35 -1.30 -9.44
CA LEU A 118 -7.45 0.15 -9.41
C LEU A 118 -8.55 0.60 -8.43
N PRO A 119 -8.38 1.73 -7.74
CA PRO A 119 -9.43 2.24 -6.85
C PRO A 119 -10.63 2.75 -7.64
N VAL A 120 -11.82 2.52 -7.12
CA VAL A 120 -13.04 3.18 -7.61
C VAL A 120 -12.96 4.67 -7.25
N ARG A 121 -13.57 5.54 -8.06
CA ARG A 121 -13.47 7.01 -7.91
C ARG A 121 -13.86 7.50 -6.52
N GLU A 122 -14.78 6.81 -5.87
CA GLU A 122 -15.28 7.13 -4.53
C GLU A 122 -14.61 6.28 -3.43
N ASP A 123 -13.60 5.49 -3.79
CA ASP A 123 -12.86 4.71 -2.80
C ASP A 123 -12.11 5.65 -1.83
N PRO A 124 -12.47 5.62 -0.55
CA PRO A 124 -11.85 6.48 0.46
C PRO A 124 -10.35 6.23 0.63
N LEU A 125 -9.88 5.04 0.30
CA LEU A 125 -8.45 4.72 0.36
C LEU A 125 -7.66 5.36 -0.77
N ASP A 126 -8.29 5.58 -1.93
CA ASP A 126 -7.63 6.08 -3.14
C ASP A 126 -6.26 5.42 -3.39
N ALA A 127 -6.22 4.11 -3.23
CA ALA A 127 -5.00 3.32 -3.29
C ALA A 127 -5.15 2.15 -4.25
N VAL A 128 -4.10 1.87 -5.01
CA VAL A 128 -4.03 0.65 -5.81
C VAL A 128 -3.75 -0.54 -4.90
N CYS A 129 -4.45 -1.65 -5.13
CA CYS A 129 -4.22 -2.90 -4.43
C CYS A 129 -3.55 -3.91 -5.37
N PRO A 130 -2.60 -4.73 -4.91
CA PRO A 130 -2.21 -5.92 -5.65
C PRO A 130 -3.41 -6.85 -5.84
N VAL A 131 -3.38 -7.68 -6.87
CA VAL A 131 -4.35 -8.77 -6.99
C VAL A 131 -3.97 -9.87 -5.99
N GLY A 132 -4.85 -10.17 -5.06
CA GLY A 132 -4.68 -11.20 -4.03
C GLY A 132 -5.50 -12.46 -4.35
N ALA A 133 -5.04 -13.62 -3.87
CA ALA A 133 -5.83 -14.84 -3.85
C ALA A 133 -6.89 -14.76 -2.74
N ASP A 134 -8.10 -15.22 -3.02
CA ASP A 134 -9.17 -15.29 -2.01
C ASP A 134 -9.35 -16.70 -1.46
N ALA A 135 -9.79 -17.61 -2.31
CA ALA A 135 -10.05 -19.00 -1.97
C ALA A 135 -9.94 -19.89 -3.19
N PHE A 136 -9.95 -21.20 -2.97
CA PHE A 136 -10.25 -22.18 -3.99
C PHE A 136 -11.72 -22.60 -3.88
N THR A 137 -12.43 -22.63 -4.99
CA THR A 137 -13.80 -23.18 -5.06
C THR A 137 -13.82 -24.69 -4.89
N VAL A 138 -14.99 -25.26 -4.70
CA VAL A 138 -15.17 -26.72 -4.64
C VAL A 138 -14.69 -27.41 -5.93
N ASP A 139 -14.81 -26.70 -7.07
CA ASP A 139 -14.37 -27.18 -8.38
C ASP A 139 -12.87 -26.96 -8.63
N GLY A 140 -12.14 -26.43 -7.65
CA GLY A 140 -10.70 -26.19 -7.70
C GLY A 140 -10.29 -24.94 -8.51
N GLU A 141 -11.20 -23.99 -8.73
CA GLU A 141 -10.88 -22.70 -9.32
C GLU A 141 -10.38 -21.74 -8.26
N LEU A 142 -9.33 -20.97 -8.59
CA LEU A 142 -8.84 -19.89 -7.76
C LEU A 142 -9.69 -18.64 -7.95
N THR A 143 -10.22 -18.12 -6.86
CA THR A 143 -10.91 -16.82 -6.80
C THR A 143 -9.95 -15.72 -6.35
N PHE A 144 -10.26 -14.48 -6.70
CA PHE A 144 -9.41 -13.33 -6.45
C PHE A 144 -10.11 -12.29 -5.58
N ARG A 145 -9.30 -11.46 -4.94
CA ARG A 145 -9.73 -10.33 -4.12
C ARG A 145 -8.77 -9.16 -4.28
N HIS A 146 -9.17 -7.99 -3.83
CA HIS A 146 -8.22 -6.90 -3.61
C HIS A 146 -7.24 -7.31 -2.50
N GLY A 147 -5.95 -7.22 -2.80
CA GLY A 147 -4.89 -7.42 -1.82
C GLY A 147 -4.76 -6.25 -0.85
N THR A 148 -3.64 -6.15 -0.16
CA THR A 148 -3.40 -5.05 0.78
C THR A 148 -3.19 -3.73 0.04
N PRO A 149 -3.94 -2.65 0.34
CA PRO A 149 -3.77 -1.35 -0.27
C PRO A 149 -2.35 -0.79 -0.12
N LEU A 150 -1.80 -0.19 -1.18
CA LEU A 150 -0.42 0.32 -1.19
C LEU A 150 -0.30 1.79 -0.76
N LYS A 151 -1.26 2.34 -0.05
CA LYS A 151 -1.32 3.76 0.35
C LYS A 151 -0.06 4.30 1.04
N TYR A 152 0.60 3.45 1.83
CA TYR A 152 1.80 3.83 2.58
C TYR A 152 3.10 3.26 2.01
N THR A 153 3.04 2.67 0.82
CA THR A 153 4.21 2.09 0.16
C THR A 153 4.97 3.16 -0.61
N VAL A 154 6.29 3.18 -0.47
CA VAL A 154 7.16 4.11 -1.20
C VAL A 154 7.59 3.53 -2.55
N GLY A 155 7.51 2.22 -2.72
CA GLY A 155 7.97 1.49 -3.90
C GLY A 155 6.85 0.70 -4.59
N LEU A 156 7.23 0.09 -5.70
CA LEU A 156 6.41 -0.87 -6.41
C LEU A 156 6.42 -2.19 -5.65
N GLU A 157 5.26 -2.82 -5.50
CA GLU A 157 5.13 -4.13 -4.87
C GLU A 157 5.00 -5.22 -5.93
N ARG A 158 5.81 -6.26 -5.82
CA ARG A 158 5.71 -7.43 -6.68
C ARG A 158 4.59 -8.34 -6.21
N GLY A 159 3.73 -8.75 -7.14
CA GLY A 159 2.60 -9.64 -6.87
C GLY A 159 2.57 -10.88 -7.73
N PRO A 160 1.77 -11.89 -7.35
CA PRO A 160 1.62 -13.13 -8.09
C PRO A 160 0.70 -13.03 -9.29
N PHE A 161 -0.27 -12.10 -9.30
CA PHE A 161 -1.37 -12.15 -10.23
C PHE A 161 -1.48 -10.90 -11.10
N LEU A 162 -1.88 -11.12 -12.34
CA LEU A 162 -2.22 -10.09 -13.32
C LEU A 162 -3.70 -9.76 -13.24
N HIS A 163 -4.06 -8.48 -13.23
CA HIS A 163 -5.43 -8.07 -13.48
C HIS A 163 -5.67 -8.09 -14.99
N PRO A 164 -6.67 -8.84 -15.51
CA PRO A 164 -6.87 -9.00 -16.95
C PRO A 164 -7.20 -7.68 -17.65
N ASP A 165 -7.89 -6.77 -16.97
CA ASP A 165 -8.33 -5.50 -17.53
C ASP A 165 -7.41 -4.33 -17.23
N PHE A 166 -6.32 -4.54 -16.48
CA PHE A 166 -5.30 -3.53 -16.24
C PHE A 166 -3.89 -4.12 -16.26
N ALA A 167 -3.23 -3.95 -17.37
CA ALA A 167 -1.82 -4.29 -17.52
C ALA A 167 -1.12 -3.27 -18.41
N PHE A 168 0.01 -2.73 -17.95
CA PHE A 168 0.87 -1.84 -18.70
C PHE A 168 2.28 -2.42 -18.82
N ALA A 169 2.72 -2.70 -20.03
CA ALA A 169 3.99 -3.35 -20.27
C ALA A 169 4.57 -3.00 -21.67
N PRO A 170 5.85 -3.35 -21.94
CA PRO A 170 6.38 -3.38 -23.29
C PRO A 170 5.53 -4.27 -24.20
N ALA A 171 5.39 -3.91 -25.48
CA ALA A 171 4.55 -4.65 -26.45
C ALA A 171 4.94 -6.13 -26.58
N GLY A 172 6.20 -6.49 -26.30
CA GLY A 172 6.67 -7.88 -26.27
C GLY A 172 5.89 -8.77 -25.31
N PHE A 173 5.47 -8.24 -24.15
CA PHE A 173 4.63 -8.97 -23.21
C PHE A 173 3.30 -9.39 -23.86
N PHE A 174 2.60 -8.44 -24.43
CA PHE A 174 1.28 -8.71 -25.01
C PHE A 174 1.34 -9.65 -26.20
N ARG A 175 2.39 -9.57 -27.02
CA ARG A 175 2.58 -10.51 -28.13
C ARG A 175 2.74 -11.96 -27.65
N GLN A 176 3.48 -12.17 -26.56
CA GLN A 176 3.61 -13.49 -25.94
C GLN A 176 2.30 -13.95 -25.28
N MET A 177 1.55 -13.03 -24.68
CA MET A 177 0.27 -13.35 -24.04
C MET A 177 -0.86 -13.57 -25.05
N ALA A 178 -0.73 -13.10 -26.30
CA ALA A 178 -1.70 -13.32 -27.36
C ALA A 178 -1.66 -14.76 -27.94
N GLU A 179 -0.57 -15.50 -27.72
CA GLU A 179 -0.47 -16.90 -28.16
C GLU A 179 -1.55 -17.75 -27.48
N GLU A 180 -2.04 -18.75 -28.21
CA GLU A 180 -3.09 -19.63 -27.72
C GLU A 180 -2.58 -20.51 -26.55
N SER A 181 -3.26 -20.48 -25.41
CA SER A 181 -2.96 -21.31 -24.27
C SER A 181 -4.19 -21.47 -23.38
N ALA A 182 -4.34 -22.62 -22.75
CA ALA A 182 -5.34 -22.88 -21.73
C ALA A 182 -4.93 -22.33 -20.36
N ASP A 183 -3.66 -21.92 -20.19
CA ASP A 183 -3.14 -21.46 -18.91
C ASP A 183 -3.51 -19.99 -18.65
N PRO A 184 -3.82 -19.64 -17.40
CA PRO A 184 -4.10 -18.26 -17.01
C PRO A 184 -2.93 -17.32 -17.31
N LEU A 185 -3.23 -16.09 -17.69
CA LEU A 185 -2.24 -15.08 -18.08
C LEU A 185 -1.12 -14.87 -17.07
N PHE A 186 -1.42 -14.89 -15.76
CA PHE A 186 -0.41 -14.71 -14.72
C PHE A 186 0.60 -15.88 -14.66
N LEU A 187 0.13 -17.11 -14.93
CA LEU A 187 1.00 -18.29 -14.95
C LEU A 187 1.92 -18.27 -16.17
N ARG A 188 1.38 -17.91 -17.33
CA ARG A 188 2.16 -17.69 -18.55
C ARG A 188 3.17 -16.55 -18.40
N ALA A 189 2.77 -15.46 -17.73
CA ALA A 189 3.69 -14.38 -17.39
C ALA A 189 4.85 -14.89 -16.52
N PHE A 190 4.56 -15.70 -15.52
CA PHE A 190 5.56 -16.30 -14.66
C PHE A 190 6.50 -17.26 -15.42
N GLU A 191 5.96 -18.13 -16.28
CA GLU A 191 6.71 -19.05 -17.12
C GLU A 191 7.71 -18.33 -18.03
N ASN A 192 7.28 -17.20 -18.60
CA ASN A 192 8.11 -16.39 -19.50
C ASN A 192 9.03 -15.40 -18.75
N GLY A 193 9.12 -15.49 -17.44
CA GLY A 193 10.00 -14.67 -16.61
C GLY A 193 9.55 -13.23 -16.41
N TRP A 194 8.29 -12.89 -16.74
CA TRP A 194 7.72 -11.57 -16.49
C TRP A 194 7.45 -11.35 -15.01
N GLN A 195 7.75 -10.15 -14.53
CA GLN A 195 7.50 -9.76 -13.13
C GLN A 195 6.36 -8.75 -13.06
N LEU A 196 5.37 -9.06 -12.22
CA LEU A 196 4.17 -8.26 -12.06
C LEU A 196 4.36 -7.30 -10.89
N TYR A 197 4.14 -6.00 -11.10
CA TYR A 197 4.29 -4.95 -10.09
C TYR A 197 3.03 -4.12 -9.96
N THR A 198 2.67 -3.78 -8.74
CA THR A 198 1.56 -2.88 -8.44
C THR A 198 2.07 -1.49 -8.11
N LEU A 199 1.39 -0.47 -8.63
CA LEU A 199 1.71 0.94 -8.44
C LEU A 199 1.37 1.39 -7.01
N PRO A 200 2.20 2.22 -6.36
CA PRO A 200 1.86 2.77 -5.05
C PRO A 200 0.86 3.94 -5.12
N THR A 201 0.68 4.54 -6.30
CA THR A 201 -0.17 5.72 -6.48
C THR A 201 -1.10 5.51 -7.67
N PRO A 202 -2.41 5.72 -7.51
CA PRO A 202 -3.35 5.57 -8.60
C PRO A 202 -3.21 6.69 -9.62
N VAL A 203 -2.93 6.33 -10.86
CA VAL A 203 -2.94 7.23 -12.01
C VAL A 203 -4.13 7.02 -12.92
N ILE A 204 -4.90 5.98 -12.62
CA ILE A 204 -6.16 5.59 -13.26
C ILE A 204 -7.11 5.20 -12.14
N ARG A 205 -8.38 5.58 -12.25
CA ARG A 205 -9.45 5.22 -11.32
C ARG A 205 -10.60 4.59 -12.08
N LEU A 206 -11.41 3.82 -11.38
CA LEU A 206 -12.60 3.20 -11.93
C LEU A 206 -13.85 4.02 -11.62
N VAL A 207 -14.85 3.93 -12.47
CA VAL A 207 -16.21 4.43 -12.19
C VAL A 207 -17.01 3.36 -11.42
N TRP A 208 -16.75 2.07 -11.71
CA TRP A 208 -17.30 0.93 -10.99
C TRP A 208 -16.24 -0.16 -10.84
N ASP A 209 -16.43 -1.04 -9.87
CA ASP A 209 -15.49 -2.11 -9.59
C ASP A 209 -15.45 -3.16 -10.71
N MET A 210 -14.27 -3.71 -10.94
CA MET A 210 -14.03 -4.74 -11.97
C MET A 210 -13.64 -6.05 -11.29
N PRO A 211 -14.57 -7.01 -11.16
CA PRO A 211 -14.28 -8.29 -10.55
C PRO A 211 -13.36 -9.12 -11.44
N ILE A 212 -12.35 -9.74 -10.85
CA ILE A 212 -11.48 -10.67 -11.56
C ILE A 212 -12.17 -12.04 -11.60
N GLN A 213 -12.33 -12.56 -12.80
CA GLN A 213 -12.96 -13.87 -13.01
C GLN A 213 -12.11 -14.99 -12.39
N PRO A 214 -12.74 -15.99 -11.75
CA PRO A 214 -12.05 -17.18 -11.28
C PRO A 214 -11.30 -17.89 -12.40
N CYS A 215 -10.22 -18.56 -12.06
CA CYS A 215 -9.46 -19.31 -13.03
C CYS A 215 -9.07 -20.69 -12.50
N ARG A 216 -8.87 -21.63 -13.43
CA ARG A 216 -8.43 -22.98 -13.14
C ARG A 216 -7.00 -23.20 -13.59
N VAL A 217 -6.18 -23.75 -12.73
CA VAL A 217 -4.83 -24.23 -13.07
C VAL A 217 -4.80 -25.73 -12.86
N ALA A 218 -4.29 -26.46 -13.84
CA ALA A 218 -4.16 -27.91 -13.70
C ALA A 218 -3.21 -28.24 -12.53
N PRO A 219 -3.62 -29.07 -11.54
CA PRO A 219 -2.79 -29.36 -10.35
C PRO A 219 -1.44 -30.02 -10.70
N LYS A 220 -1.32 -30.63 -11.88
CA LYS A 220 -0.09 -31.26 -12.38
C LYS A 220 0.75 -30.33 -13.29
N HIS A 221 0.38 -29.04 -13.38
CA HIS A 221 1.16 -28.09 -14.18
C HIS A 221 2.60 -28.01 -13.67
N PRO A 222 3.62 -28.04 -14.54
CA PRO A 222 5.04 -28.11 -14.12
C PRO A 222 5.47 -26.99 -13.18
N LEU A 223 4.89 -25.80 -13.32
CA LEU A 223 5.24 -24.61 -12.54
C LEU A 223 4.52 -24.52 -11.18
N CYS A 224 3.56 -25.41 -10.88
CA CYS A 224 2.79 -25.31 -9.63
C CYS A 224 3.68 -25.31 -8.39
N GLU A 225 4.76 -26.10 -8.37
CA GLU A 225 5.66 -26.17 -7.21
C GLU A 225 6.48 -24.90 -7.04
N GLU A 226 7.07 -24.41 -8.13
CA GLU A 226 7.85 -23.17 -8.11
C GLU A 226 6.96 -21.97 -7.78
N PHE A 227 5.75 -21.89 -8.36
CA PHE A 227 4.78 -20.85 -8.06
C PHE A 227 4.35 -20.88 -6.59
N ALA A 228 4.14 -22.07 -6.02
CA ALA A 228 3.81 -22.22 -4.60
C ALA A 228 4.95 -21.76 -3.70
N GLN A 229 6.19 -22.06 -4.03
CA GLN A 229 7.37 -21.58 -3.28
C GLN A 229 7.51 -20.06 -3.33
N VAL A 230 7.33 -19.47 -4.51
CA VAL A 230 7.53 -18.02 -4.71
C VAL A 230 6.37 -17.20 -4.12
N PHE A 231 5.14 -17.63 -4.36
CA PHE A 231 3.95 -16.84 -4.06
C PHE A 231 3.04 -17.43 -2.98
N GLY A 232 3.31 -18.65 -2.52
CA GLY A 232 2.49 -19.30 -1.49
C GLY A 232 1.10 -19.68 -1.97
N VAL A 233 0.93 -20.02 -3.25
CA VAL A 233 -0.32 -20.53 -3.84
C VAL A 233 -0.08 -21.95 -4.32
N ASP A 234 -0.58 -22.93 -3.60
CA ASP A 234 -0.43 -24.32 -3.97
C ASP A 234 -1.70 -24.85 -4.65
N PHE A 235 -1.66 -24.96 -5.96
CA PHE A 235 -2.77 -25.46 -6.79
C PHE A 235 -3.04 -26.96 -6.60
N ARG A 236 -2.11 -27.73 -6.03
CA ARG A 236 -2.29 -29.17 -5.78
C ARG A 236 -3.09 -29.44 -4.53
N THR A 237 -2.85 -28.65 -3.47
CA THR A 237 -3.52 -28.81 -2.17
C THR A 237 -4.65 -27.81 -1.96
N GLY A 238 -4.77 -26.79 -2.82
CA GLY A 238 -5.71 -25.70 -2.64
C GLY A 238 -5.37 -24.80 -1.45
N SER A 239 -4.09 -24.73 -1.05
CA SER A 239 -3.69 -23.92 0.10
C SER A 239 -3.16 -22.55 -0.33
N LEU A 240 -3.41 -21.53 0.51
CA LEU A 240 -3.03 -20.14 0.29
C LEU A 240 -2.27 -19.60 1.49
N SER A 241 -1.10 -18.99 1.26
CA SER A 241 -0.37 -18.25 2.29
C SER A 241 -1.03 -16.91 2.61
N ALA A 242 -0.66 -16.32 3.73
CA ALA A 242 -1.10 -14.97 4.05
C ALA A 242 -0.59 -13.93 3.02
N GLN A 243 0.60 -14.12 2.47
CA GLN A 243 1.19 -13.26 1.46
C GLN A 243 0.43 -13.32 0.13
N SER A 244 0.05 -14.50 -0.35
CA SER A 244 -0.75 -14.64 -1.57
C SER A 244 -2.12 -13.98 -1.45
N ARG A 245 -2.74 -14.03 -0.27
CA ARG A 245 -4.00 -13.32 0.02
C ARG A 245 -3.85 -11.80 -0.02
N ARG A 246 -2.66 -11.29 0.29
CA ARG A 246 -2.31 -9.87 0.22
C ARG A 246 -1.88 -9.43 -1.19
N GLY A 247 -1.70 -10.35 -2.10
CA GLY A 247 -1.17 -10.10 -3.43
C GLY A 247 0.34 -9.81 -3.45
N MET A 248 1.09 -10.36 -2.50
CA MET A 248 2.53 -10.13 -2.33
C MET A 248 3.32 -11.43 -2.51
N VAL A 249 4.62 -11.29 -2.79
CA VAL A 249 5.56 -12.41 -2.79
C VAL A 249 5.89 -12.87 -1.36
N ASN A 250 6.32 -14.11 -1.22
CA ASN A 250 6.76 -14.66 0.06
C ASN A 250 8.03 -13.94 0.56
N GLU A 251 8.05 -13.50 1.83
CA GLU A 251 9.11 -12.63 2.38
C GLU A 251 10.52 -13.24 2.33
N GLU A 252 10.64 -14.57 2.41
CA GLU A 252 11.93 -15.25 2.35
C GLU A 252 12.67 -15.06 1.01
N LEU A 253 11.96 -14.74 -0.07
CA LEU A 253 12.54 -14.50 -1.39
C LEU A 253 12.76 -13.03 -1.72
N ASN A 254 12.16 -12.09 -0.98
CA ASN A 254 12.37 -10.65 -1.14
C ASN A 254 13.83 -10.21 -0.90
N PHE A 255 14.63 -10.98 -0.14
CA PHE A 255 16.06 -10.73 0.06
C PHE A 255 16.91 -10.77 -1.22
N ARG A 256 16.42 -11.39 -2.29
CA ARG A 256 17.14 -11.49 -3.58
C ARG A 256 16.76 -10.40 -4.59
N MET A 257 15.72 -9.63 -4.33
CA MET A 257 15.28 -8.58 -5.25
C MET A 257 16.09 -7.29 -5.08
N LYS A 258 16.57 -6.75 -6.18
CA LYS A 258 17.26 -5.45 -6.22
C LYS A 258 16.23 -4.33 -6.00
N VAL A 259 16.21 -3.76 -4.80
CA VAL A 259 15.43 -2.58 -4.44
C VAL A 259 15.79 -1.38 -5.35
N PRO A 260 14.84 -0.57 -5.83
CA PRO A 260 15.10 0.60 -6.67
C PRO A 260 16.15 1.55 -6.09
N LEU A 261 16.93 2.19 -6.95
CA LEU A 261 18.09 3.00 -6.55
C LEU A 261 17.72 4.14 -5.58
N SER A 262 16.51 4.72 -5.75
CA SER A 262 16.00 5.79 -4.88
C SER A 262 15.66 5.29 -3.46
N VAL A 263 15.14 4.09 -3.33
CA VAL A 263 14.89 3.45 -2.02
C VAL A 263 16.21 3.02 -1.40
N ARG A 264 17.13 2.43 -2.19
CA ARG A 264 18.50 2.11 -1.75
C ARG A 264 19.29 3.34 -1.32
N MET A 265 19.16 4.46 -2.00
CA MET A 265 19.83 5.69 -1.59
C MET A 265 19.27 6.21 -0.27
N LYS A 266 17.94 6.20 -0.08
CA LYS A 266 17.33 6.55 1.21
C LYS A 266 17.75 5.58 2.31
N GLU A 267 17.72 4.28 2.06
CA GLU A 267 18.19 3.26 3.00
C GLU A 267 19.71 3.36 3.26
N ARG A 268 20.53 3.57 2.23
CA ARG A 268 21.97 3.78 2.40
C ARG A 268 22.29 5.05 3.18
N VAL A 269 21.57 6.15 2.93
CA VAL A 269 21.74 7.38 3.70
C VAL A 269 21.28 7.18 5.14
N SER A 270 20.21 6.43 5.37
CA SER A 270 19.74 6.06 6.70
C SER A 270 20.74 5.13 7.41
N LEU A 271 21.17 4.06 6.76
CA LEU A 271 22.21 3.14 7.27
C LEU A 271 23.53 3.85 7.51
N TRP A 272 23.95 4.74 6.61
CA TRP A 272 25.18 5.52 6.79
C TRP A 272 25.06 6.50 7.98
N LYS A 273 23.90 7.14 8.16
CA LYS A 273 23.63 7.96 9.35
C LYS A 273 23.62 7.11 10.62
N GLN A 274 22.98 5.92 10.60
CA GLN A 274 23.00 4.98 11.73
C GLN A 274 24.41 4.50 12.04
N GLN A 275 25.20 4.10 11.04
CA GLN A 275 26.60 3.68 11.20
C GLN A 275 27.47 4.81 11.76
N ARG A 276 27.24 6.05 11.31
CA ARG A 276 27.94 7.22 11.84
C ARG A 276 27.56 7.53 13.28
N GLN A 277 26.31 7.34 13.65
CA GLN A 277 25.83 7.46 15.03
C GLN A 277 26.36 6.33 15.91
N GLN A 278 26.41 5.10 15.40
CA GLN A 278 27.03 3.95 16.08
C GLN A 278 28.56 4.11 16.23
N ALA A 279 29.24 4.58 15.20
CA ALA A 279 30.69 4.88 15.24
C ALA A 279 31.01 6.05 16.20
N ALA A 280 30.04 6.94 16.43
CA ALA A 280 30.16 8.01 17.44
C ALA A 280 29.79 7.56 18.85
N GLY A 281 29.55 6.26 19.08
CA GLY A 281 29.18 5.69 20.38
C GLY A 281 27.75 6.05 20.84
N LYS A 282 26.94 6.62 19.96
CA LYS A 282 25.53 6.93 20.26
C LYS A 282 24.66 5.75 19.80
N ALA A 283 24.11 5.03 20.77
CA ALA A 283 23.06 4.04 20.46
C ALA A 283 21.89 4.72 19.70
N PRO A 284 21.28 4.02 18.70
CA PRO A 284 20.13 4.57 17.99
C PRO A 284 19.02 4.90 19.01
N GLN A 285 18.62 6.16 19.05
CA GLN A 285 17.58 6.63 19.97
C GLN A 285 16.20 6.39 19.37
N PRO A 286 15.20 6.04 20.16
CA PRO A 286 13.81 5.99 19.72
C PRO A 286 13.30 7.40 19.47
N LEU A 287 12.25 7.52 18.63
CA LEU A 287 11.48 8.75 18.48
C LEU A 287 10.13 8.60 19.19
N CYS A 288 9.83 9.47 20.13
CA CYS A 288 8.50 9.58 20.72
C CYS A 288 7.61 10.43 19.82
N VAL A 289 6.42 9.96 19.54
CA VAL A 289 5.42 10.66 18.71
C VAL A 289 4.14 10.81 19.51
N THR A 290 3.58 12.02 19.53
CA THR A 290 2.31 12.30 20.18
C THR A 290 1.41 13.15 19.31
N LEU A 291 0.10 13.10 19.59
CA LEU A 291 -0.91 13.94 18.94
C LEU A 291 -1.60 14.83 19.97
N CYS A 292 -1.60 16.13 19.72
CA CYS A 292 -2.20 17.13 20.56
C CYS A 292 -3.48 17.67 19.93
N THR A 293 -4.65 17.31 20.48
CA THR A 293 -5.96 17.77 20.01
C THR A 293 -6.36 19.11 20.62
N GLN A 294 -7.43 19.74 20.11
CA GLN A 294 -7.88 21.07 20.57
C GLN A 294 -8.43 21.08 22.01
N ASP A 295 -8.92 19.95 22.50
CA ASP A 295 -9.63 19.82 23.78
C ASP A 295 -8.74 19.33 24.92
N MET A 296 -7.44 19.56 24.82
CA MET A 296 -6.51 19.11 25.86
C MET A 296 -6.58 19.99 27.14
N PRO A 297 -6.72 19.38 28.32
CA PRO A 297 -6.63 20.09 29.58
C PRO A 297 -5.30 20.83 29.73
N GLU A 298 -5.28 21.94 30.44
CA GLU A 298 -4.06 22.72 30.72
C GLU A 298 -2.96 21.90 31.41
N GLU A 299 -3.37 20.89 32.19
CA GLU A 299 -2.45 19.91 32.78
C GLU A 299 -1.65 19.14 31.75
N THR A 300 -2.24 18.81 30.60
CA THR A 300 -1.55 18.10 29.51
C THR A 300 -0.42 18.94 28.90
N HIS A 301 -0.57 20.25 28.85
CA HIS A 301 0.51 21.17 28.48
C HIS A 301 1.72 21.09 29.39
N ARG A 302 1.46 21.00 30.73
CA ARG A 302 2.53 20.82 31.72
C ARG A 302 3.26 19.50 31.55
N TRP A 303 2.54 18.44 31.18
CA TRP A 303 3.11 17.11 30.95
C TRP A 303 3.97 17.07 29.66
N LEU A 304 3.48 17.62 28.58
CA LEU A 304 4.25 17.73 27.33
C LEU A 304 5.56 18.51 27.54
N ARG A 305 5.51 19.58 28.31
CA ARG A 305 6.70 20.35 28.68
C ARG A 305 7.70 19.50 29.45
N ARG A 306 7.25 18.66 30.37
CA ARG A 306 8.13 17.73 31.10
C ARG A 306 8.71 16.63 30.24
N LEU A 307 8.00 16.16 29.23
CA LEU A 307 8.58 15.19 28.26
C LEU A 307 9.82 15.75 27.54
N THR A 308 9.90 17.05 27.33
CA THR A 308 11.09 17.68 26.73
C THR A 308 12.32 17.64 27.62
N GLU A 309 12.12 17.45 28.93
CA GLU A 309 13.20 17.34 29.92
C GLU A 309 13.88 15.96 29.88
N LEU A 310 13.25 14.97 29.25
CA LEU A 310 13.88 13.65 29.03
C LEU A 310 15.00 13.76 28.00
N ARG A 311 16.25 13.70 28.45
CA ARG A 311 17.42 13.93 27.61
C ARG A 311 17.63 12.92 26.49
N ASN A 312 17.10 11.71 26.63
CA ASN A 312 17.33 10.59 25.72
C ASN A 312 16.11 10.16 24.91
N LEU A 313 15.02 10.94 24.94
CA LEU A 313 13.80 10.66 24.21
C LEU A 313 13.41 11.87 23.33
N PRO A 314 13.88 11.92 22.07
CA PRO A 314 13.42 12.94 21.14
C PRO A 314 11.91 12.87 20.97
N LEU A 315 11.24 14.01 21.01
CA LEU A 315 9.78 14.12 20.89
C LEU A 315 9.41 14.82 19.59
N LEU A 316 8.49 14.23 18.84
CA LEU A 316 7.79 14.82 17.72
C LEU A 316 6.30 14.93 18.07
N ALA A 317 5.77 16.14 18.11
CA ALA A 317 4.36 16.36 18.36
C ALA A 317 3.62 16.78 17.08
N TYR A 318 2.46 16.20 16.86
CA TYR A 318 1.49 16.69 15.88
C TYR A 318 0.41 17.46 16.60
N ALA A 319 0.04 18.63 16.09
CA ALA A 319 -0.94 19.49 16.74
C ALA A 319 -1.91 20.12 15.72
N GLY A 320 -3.17 20.26 16.12
CA GLY A 320 -4.13 21.07 15.38
C GLY A 320 -3.71 22.56 15.34
N PRO A 321 -4.24 23.36 14.41
CA PRO A 321 -3.79 24.76 14.20
C PRO A 321 -3.83 25.63 15.46
N THR A 322 -4.83 25.44 16.31
CA THR A 322 -4.98 26.18 17.56
C THR A 322 -3.94 25.78 18.61
N MET A 323 -3.69 24.46 18.73
CA MET A 323 -2.71 23.92 19.66
C MET A 323 -1.28 24.18 19.20
N LEU A 324 -1.03 24.16 17.90
CA LEU A 324 0.28 24.44 17.32
C LEU A 324 0.88 25.74 17.86
N ARG A 325 0.09 26.83 17.88
CA ARG A 325 0.52 28.13 18.40
C ARG A 325 0.87 28.10 19.89
N ARG A 326 0.17 27.27 20.67
CA ARG A 326 0.37 27.22 22.14
C ARG A 326 1.57 26.37 22.55
N ILE A 327 1.89 25.34 21.78
CA ILE A 327 2.95 24.38 22.15
C ILE A 327 4.29 24.65 21.46
N THR A 328 4.30 25.42 20.35
CA THR A 328 5.53 25.78 19.62
C THR A 328 6.54 26.53 20.49
N ASP A 329 6.08 27.26 21.48
CA ASP A 329 6.95 28.05 22.35
C ASP A 329 7.85 27.18 23.26
N PHE A 330 7.47 25.94 23.52
CA PHE A 330 8.23 25.05 24.40
C PHE A 330 8.58 23.70 23.81
N LEU A 331 7.97 23.31 22.69
CA LEU A 331 8.30 22.08 21.93
C LEU A 331 9.02 22.44 20.64
N PRO A 332 10.29 22.05 20.48
CA PRO A 332 11.07 22.43 19.29
C PRO A 332 10.63 21.68 18.02
N ASN A 333 10.05 20.49 18.16
CA ASN A 333 9.65 19.64 17.05
C ASN A 333 8.13 19.45 17.04
N VAL A 334 7.40 20.47 16.61
CA VAL A 334 5.96 20.42 16.45
C VAL A 334 5.58 20.57 14.99
N LEU A 335 4.63 19.77 14.55
CA LEU A 335 4.09 19.80 13.22
C LEU A 335 2.59 20.04 13.24
N GLU A 336 2.12 20.77 12.25
CA GLU A 336 0.69 20.87 12.00
C GLU A 336 0.13 19.49 11.64
N PHE A 337 -0.87 19.06 12.40
CA PHE A 337 -1.62 17.86 12.12
C PHE A 337 -2.56 18.10 10.94
N LYS A 338 -2.50 17.24 9.94
CA LYS A 338 -3.38 17.31 8.77
C LYS A 338 -4.26 16.07 8.71
N PRO A 339 -5.55 16.21 8.34
CA PRO A 339 -6.46 15.06 8.22
C PRO A 339 -5.90 13.91 7.38
N ARG A 340 -5.11 14.23 6.33
CA ARG A 340 -4.44 13.23 5.49
C ARG A 340 -3.42 12.33 6.20
N TYR A 341 -3.13 12.57 7.48
CA TYR A 341 -2.26 11.70 8.29
C TYR A 341 -3.06 10.60 8.98
N MET A 342 -4.38 10.75 9.05
CA MET A 342 -5.27 9.70 9.53
C MET A 342 -5.51 8.63 8.46
N MET A 343 -6.10 7.54 8.88
CA MET A 343 -6.74 6.58 7.97
C MET A 343 -7.86 7.29 7.23
N ASP A 344 -7.94 7.06 5.92
CA ASP A 344 -8.96 7.65 5.07
C ASP A 344 -10.15 6.68 4.98
N LEU A 345 -11.04 6.74 5.96
CA LEU A 345 -12.19 5.88 6.07
C LEU A 345 -13.48 6.70 5.84
N PRO A 346 -14.50 6.13 5.16
CA PRO A 346 -15.72 6.85 4.77
C PRO A 346 -16.69 7.02 5.95
N VAL A 347 -16.22 7.61 7.05
CA VAL A 347 -17.01 7.77 8.28
C VAL A 347 -16.80 9.15 8.88
N ASP A 348 -17.89 9.75 9.32
CA ASP A 348 -17.83 11.01 10.06
C ASP A 348 -17.70 10.74 11.57
N ALA A 349 -16.52 10.24 11.97
CA ALA A 349 -16.17 9.94 13.36
C ALA A 349 -14.73 10.38 13.68
N PRO A 350 -14.44 11.70 13.64
CA PRO A 350 -13.06 12.21 13.67
C PRO A 350 -12.28 11.82 14.92
N GLN A 351 -12.92 11.75 16.08
CA GLN A 351 -12.26 11.36 17.33
C GLN A 351 -11.88 9.87 17.34
N LEU A 352 -12.76 9.01 16.86
CA LEU A 352 -12.47 7.59 16.74
C LEU A 352 -11.40 7.33 15.67
N LEU A 353 -11.49 8.02 14.53
CA LEU A 353 -10.46 7.95 13.49
C LEU A 353 -9.09 8.37 14.00
N GLN A 354 -8.98 9.40 14.81
CA GLN A 354 -7.71 9.79 15.45
C GLN A 354 -7.13 8.65 16.30
N LYS A 355 -7.94 8.00 17.12
CA LYS A 355 -7.51 6.87 17.95
C LYS A 355 -7.06 5.69 17.11
N LEU A 356 -7.82 5.33 16.08
CA LEU A 356 -7.48 4.22 15.18
C LEU A 356 -6.26 4.52 14.31
N SER A 357 -5.97 5.79 14.03
CA SER A 357 -4.91 6.21 13.11
C SER A 357 -3.52 6.35 13.73
N LYS A 358 -3.30 5.98 14.99
CA LYS A 358 -2.00 6.11 15.69
C LYS A 358 -0.85 5.49 14.89
N ALA A 359 -1.03 4.28 14.38
CA ALA A 359 -0.03 3.60 13.56
C ALA A 359 0.23 4.32 12.21
N ALA A 360 -0.81 4.88 11.59
CA ALA A 360 -0.68 5.68 10.36
C ALA A 360 0.12 6.98 10.61
N ILE A 361 -0.10 7.62 11.74
CA ILE A 361 0.65 8.81 12.15
C ILE A 361 2.12 8.46 12.43
N LEU A 362 2.41 7.32 13.08
CA LEU A 362 3.79 6.81 13.21
C LEU A 362 4.44 6.54 11.86
N ALA A 363 3.70 6.02 10.89
CA ALA A 363 4.21 5.81 9.54
C ALA A 363 4.61 7.15 8.88
N LYS A 364 3.85 8.21 9.08
CA LYS A 364 4.21 9.56 8.61
C LYS A 364 5.41 10.16 9.35
N ALA A 365 5.51 9.94 10.65
CA ALA A 365 6.68 10.35 11.42
C ALA A 365 7.94 9.62 10.92
N ARG A 366 7.86 8.33 10.64
CA ARG A 366 8.95 7.52 10.09
C ARG A 366 9.40 8.05 8.72
N ASP A 367 8.48 8.37 7.82
CA ASP A 367 8.82 8.89 6.48
C ASP A 367 9.62 10.20 6.56
N ARG A 368 9.41 10.99 7.61
CA ARG A 368 10.11 12.25 7.85
C ARG A 368 11.44 12.05 8.56
N GLU A 369 11.49 11.21 9.57
CA GLU A 369 12.62 11.04 10.50
C GLU A 369 13.18 9.60 10.41
N LEU A 370 13.77 9.24 9.29
CA LEU A 370 14.27 7.88 8.98
C LEU A 370 15.46 7.38 9.83
N THR A 371 15.86 8.13 10.87
CA THR A 371 17.08 7.86 11.64
C THR A 371 16.86 7.07 12.91
N HIS A 372 15.63 6.77 13.25
CA HIS A 372 15.27 6.11 14.50
C HIS A 372 15.00 4.62 14.28
N SER A 373 15.45 3.78 15.21
CA SER A 373 15.26 2.33 15.15
C SER A 373 13.87 1.90 15.64
N HIS A 374 13.27 2.72 16.50
CA HIS A 374 11.97 2.48 17.10
C HIS A 374 11.18 3.76 17.16
N TYR A 375 9.86 3.65 17.08
CA TYR A 375 8.93 4.75 17.21
C TYR A 375 7.96 4.44 18.32
N ILE A 376 7.81 5.38 19.23
CA ILE A 376 6.98 5.25 20.42
C ILE A 376 5.76 6.13 20.20
N TRP A 377 4.59 5.53 20.19
CA TRP A 377 3.36 6.29 20.37
C TRP A 377 3.13 6.57 21.84
N LEU A 378 2.76 7.80 22.15
CA LEU A 378 2.40 8.22 23.50
C LEU A 378 1.21 9.16 23.44
N ASP A 379 0.06 8.74 23.99
CA ASP A 379 -1.07 9.65 24.15
C ASP A 379 -0.69 10.79 25.08
N ALA A 380 -0.99 12.01 24.70
CA ALA A 380 -0.56 13.19 25.43
C ALA A 380 -1.09 13.28 26.87
N ASP A 381 -2.17 12.55 27.17
CA ASP A 381 -2.78 12.48 28.50
C ASP A 381 -2.25 11.32 29.37
N CYS A 382 -1.33 10.49 28.84
CA CYS A 382 -0.73 9.38 29.58
C CYS A 382 0.33 9.81 30.58
N VAL A 383 0.91 10.98 30.41
CA VAL A 383 2.03 11.44 31.22
C VAL A 383 1.52 12.12 32.49
N GLN A 384 0.91 11.35 33.37
CA GLN A 384 0.37 11.85 34.65
C GLN A 384 1.37 11.76 35.81
N VAL A 385 2.55 11.19 35.57
CA VAL A 385 3.57 10.99 36.62
C VAL A 385 4.53 12.19 36.68
N PRO A 386 4.93 12.65 37.84
CA PRO A 386 5.97 13.65 37.94
C PRO A 386 7.27 13.10 37.36
N LEU A 387 7.70 13.66 36.24
CA LEU A 387 9.06 13.49 35.76
C LEU A 387 9.95 14.47 36.49
N TYR A 388 10.99 13.95 37.11
CA TYR A 388 11.99 14.81 37.80
C TYR A 388 13.03 15.27 36.78
N ALA A 389 13.64 16.42 37.03
CA ALA A 389 14.74 16.91 36.21
C ALA A 389 15.86 15.87 36.17
N GLY A 390 16.12 15.31 35.02
CA GLY A 390 17.12 14.25 34.87
C GLY A 390 16.57 12.82 34.65
N SER A 391 15.26 12.60 34.76
CA SER A 391 14.65 11.30 34.44
C SER A 391 15.10 10.80 33.09
N VAL A 392 15.36 9.50 32.97
CA VAL A 392 15.88 8.83 31.76
C VAL A 392 14.92 7.73 31.31
N PHE A 393 14.63 7.70 30.02
CA PHE A 393 13.83 6.63 29.43
C PHE A 393 14.68 5.36 29.25
N ARG A 394 14.22 4.22 29.77
CA ARG A 394 14.93 2.92 29.72
C ARG A 394 14.79 2.25 28.33
N PHE A 395 15.35 2.87 27.34
CA PHE A 395 15.21 2.43 25.95
C PHE A 395 15.67 0.97 25.70
N LYS A 396 16.72 0.51 26.36
CA LYS A 396 17.22 -0.87 26.21
C LYS A 396 16.17 -1.94 26.52
N GLN A 397 15.17 -1.62 27.33
CA GLN A 397 14.09 -2.55 27.67
C GLN A 397 13.01 -2.62 26.59
N VAL A 398 12.92 -1.64 25.68
CA VAL A 398 11.93 -1.56 24.62
C VAL A 398 12.50 -1.80 23.22
N CYS A 399 13.82 -1.90 23.10
CA CYS A 399 14.51 -2.23 21.85
C CYS A 399 14.37 -3.71 21.52
N THR A 400 13.17 -4.11 21.12
CA THR A 400 12.89 -5.46 20.67
C THR A 400 12.53 -5.46 19.19
N ASP A 401 12.65 -6.59 18.54
CA ASP A 401 12.20 -6.78 17.16
C ASP A 401 10.67 -6.86 17.02
N ARG A 402 9.95 -6.71 18.13
CA ARG A 402 8.49 -6.84 18.24
C ARG A 402 7.84 -5.55 18.70
N ILE A 403 6.56 -5.40 18.38
CA ILE A 403 5.73 -4.30 18.88
C ILE A 403 5.47 -4.53 20.36
N MET A 404 5.91 -3.60 21.20
CA MET A 404 5.62 -3.66 22.64
C MET A 404 4.34 -2.89 22.95
N ILE A 405 3.39 -3.54 23.64
CA ILE A 405 2.14 -2.94 24.10
C ILE A 405 1.78 -3.49 25.49
N ALA A 406 1.17 -2.65 26.31
CA ALA A 406 0.67 -3.06 27.63
C ALA A 406 -0.63 -3.87 27.52
N MET A 407 -0.79 -4.81 28.46
CA MET A 407 -2.03 -5.56 28.68
C MET A 407 -2.50 -5.29 30.09
N VAL A 408 -3.73 -4.80 30.27
CA VAL A 408 -4.35 -4.49 31.54
C VAL A 408 -5.67 -5.24 31.65
N ASN A 409 -5.81 -6.06 32.67
CA ASN A 409 -6.99 -6.93 32.84
C ASN A 409 -7.31 -7.80 31.62
N GLY A 410 -6.30 -8.22 30.86
CA GLY A 410 -6.47 -9.02 29.65
C GLY A 410 -6.79 -8.22 28.38
N GLU A 411 -6.86 -6.90 28.46
CA GLU A 411 -7.10 -6.00 27.32
C GLU A 411 -5.85 -5.18 26.94
N PRO A 412 -5.61 -4.92 25.66
CA PRO A 412 -4.52 -4.04 25.23
C PRO A 412 -4.77 -2.60 25.67
N ASP A 413 -3.71 -1.95 26.19
CA ASP A 413 -3.69 -0.51 26.51
C ASP A 413 -2.87 0.24 25.44
N PRO A 414 -3.51 0.80 24.43
CA PRO A 414 -2.85 1.46 23.30
C PRO A 414 -2.47 2.92 23.58
N THR A 415 -2.55 3.35 24.82
CA THR A 415 -2.14 4.72 25.21
C THR A 415 -0.65 4.95 25.03
N MET A 416 0.13 3.87 25.15
CA MET A 416 1.54 3.85 24.77
C MET A 416 1.89 2.50 24.13
N PHE A 417 2.57 2.54 23.01
CA PHE A 417 3.18 1.36 22.41
C PHE A 417 4.46 1.71 21.66
N VAL A 418 5.32 0.73 21.47
CA VAL A 418 6.61 0.88 20.78
C VAL A 418 6.64 0.00 19.55
N VAL A 419 6.98 0.57 18.40
CA VAL A 419 7.03 -0.14 17.12
C VAL A 419 8.44 -0.08 16.56
N PRO A 420 9.08 -1.22 16.25
CA PRO A 420 10.31 -1.25 15.47
C PRO A 420 10.10 -0.61 14.09
N GLU A 421 11.08 0.12 13.59
CA GLU A 421 10.99 0.81 12.29
C GLU A 421 10.47 -0.11 11.17
N LYS A 422 10.97 -1.34 11.13
CA LYS A 422 10.61 -2.34 10.11
C LYS A 422 9.13 -2.75 10.11
N LEU A 423 8.43 -2.62 11.23
CA LEU A 423 7.03 -3.06 11.37
C LEU A 423 6.02 -1.92 11.22
N ILE A 424 6.44 -0.66 11.23
CA ILE A 424 5.50 0.49 11.24
C ILE A 424 4.57 0.50 10.06
N LEU A 425 5.09 0.38 8.83
CA LEU A 425 4.28 0.42 7.63
C LEU A 425 3.32 -0.76 7.56
N THR A 426 3.80 -1.94 7.93
CA THR A 426 2.99 -3.16 7.95
C THR A 426 1.87 -3.04 8.96
N LEU A 427 2.16 -2.55 10.18
CA LEU A 427 1.15 -2.31 11.20
C LEU A 427 0.09 -1.31 10.74
N ALA A 428 0.50 -0.16 10.17
CA ALA A 428 -0.43 0.86 9.70
C ALA A 428 -1.39 0.32 8.63
N ARG A 429 -0.87 -0.43 7.67
CA ARG A 429 -1.66 -1.05 6.58
C ARG A 429 -2.66 -2.08 7.12
N GLU A 430 -2.20 -2.98 7.98
CA GLU A 430 -3.08 -4.02 8.55
C GLU A 430 -4.20 -3.42 9.38
N MET A 431 -3.91 -2.44 10.22
CA MET A 431 -4.94 -1.76 11.01
C MET A 431 -5.98 -1.08 10.12
N GLU A 432 -5.55 -0.38 9.06
CA GLU A 432 -6.47 0.26 8.10
C GLU A 432 -7.32 -0.79 7.36
N ALA A 433 -6.72 -1.88 6.89
CA ALA A 433 -7.43 -2.98 6.24
C ALA A 433 -8.48 -3.64 7.15
N ARG A 434 -8.16 -3.78 8.46
CA ARG A 434 -9.13 -4.33 9.43
C ARG A 434 -10.28 -3.37 9.70
N CYS A 435 -10.02 -2.07 9.82
CA CYS A 435 -11.08 -1.08 9.94
C CYS A 435 -12.06 -1.14 8.77
N LEU A 436 -11.56 -1.25 7.54
CA LEU A 436 -12.40 -1.44 6.36
C LEU A 436 -13.20 -2.75 6.41
N THR A 437 -12.58 -3.82 6.88
CA THR A 437 -13.28 -5.11 7.04
C THR A 437 -14.46 -4.98 8.01
N PHE A 438 -14.26 -4.29 9.14
CA PHE A 438 -15.33 -4.02 10.10
C PHE A 438 -16.45 -3.18 9.46
N LEU A 439 -16.11 -2.10 8.77
CA LEU A 439 -17.09 -1.27 8.05
C LEU A 439 -17.91 -2.08 7.04
N ASN A 440 -17.27 -2.90 6.24
CA ASN A 440 -17.95 -3.71 5.23
C ASN A 440 -18.83 -4.82 5.84
N GLN A 441 -18.46 -5.36 7.00
CA GLN A 441 -19.18 -6.46 7.64
C GLN A 441 -20.26 -6.01 8.61
N ARG A 442 -20.03 -4.93 9.35
CA ARG A 442 -20.89 -4.46 10.44
C ARG A 442 -21.51 -3.08 10.19
N GLY A 443 -20.99 -2.32 9.22
CA GLY A 443 -21.42 -0.94 8.97
C GLY A 443 -20.84 0.10 9.94
N ASP A 444 -19.99 -0.31 10.88
CA ASP A 444 -19.35 0.56 11.88
C ASP A 444 -17.85 0.29 12.01
N LEU A 445 -17.13 1.22 12.63
CA LEU A 445 -15.72 1.06 12.95
C LEU A 445 -15.54 0.27 14.26
N PRO A 446 -14.44 -0.51 14.37
CA PRO A 446 -14.09 -1.14 15.64
C PRO A 446 -13.73 -0.06 16.67
N THR A 447 -13.87 -0.38 17.94
CA THR A 447 -13.19 0.36 19.00
C THR A 447 -11.68 0.17 18.89
N GLU A 448 -10.91 1.08 19.47
CA GLU A 448 -9.45 0.95 19.48
C GLU A 448 -8.99 -0.37 20.12
N THR A 449 -9.62 -0.76 21.23
CA THR A 449 -9.33 -2.02 21.95
C THR A 449 -9.64 -3.24 21.08
N GLU A 450 -10.79 -3.27 20.41
CA GLU A 450 -11.17 -4.37 19.51
C GLU A 450 -10.16 -4.53 18.36
N LEU A 451 -9.72 -3.41 17.78
CA LEU A 451 -8.74 -3.43 16.69
C LEU A 451 -7.41 -4.02 17.18
N TRP A 452 -6.90 -3.57 18.34
CA TRP A 452 -5.66 -4.10 18.89
C TRP A 452 -5.77 -5.57 19.32
N GLN A 453 -6.89 -5.99 19.91
CA GLN A 453 -7.15 -7.40 20.23
C GLN A 453 -7.12 -8.27 18.98
N LEU A 454 -7.72 -7.79 17.88
CA LEU A 454 -7.71 -8.49 16.59
C LEU A 454 -6.28 -8.61 16.05
N MET A 455 -5.53 -7.51 16.04
CA MET A 455 -4.13 -7.48 15.58
C MET A 455 -3.24 -8.46 16.37
N ILE A 456 -3.34 -8.46 17.69
CA ILE A 456 -2.58 -9.38 18.55
C ILE A 456 -2.94 -10.85 18.29
N ARG A 457 -4.22 -11.13 18.10
CA ARG A 457 -4.71 -12.50 17.82
C ARG A 457 -4.25 -13.01 16.46
N GLU A 458 -4.26 -12.15 15.44
CA GLU A 458 -3.91 -12.56 14.06
C GLU A 458 -2.40 -12.57 13.81
N HIS A 459 -1.64 -11.77 14.54
CA HIS A 459 -0.19 -11.62 14.38
C HIS A 459 0.56 -11.75 15.72
N PRO A 460 0.40 -12.85 16.48
CA PRO A 460 0.99 -12.95 17.82
C PRO A 460 2.51 -12.78 17.82
N ASP A 461 3.18 -13.16 16.76
CA ASP A 461 4.65 -13.05 16.65
C ASP A 461 5.13 -11.59 16.49
N TRP A 462 4.25 -10.67 16.13
CA TRP A 462 4.60 -9.26 16.04
C TRP A 462 4.67 -8.58 17.40
N PHE A 463 4.05 -9.16 18.44
CA PHE A 463 3.81 -8.48 19.70
C PHE A 463 4.64 -9.05 20.85
N GLN A 464 5.12 -8.13 21.67
CA GLN A 464 5.60 -8.38 23.02
C GLN A 464 4.62 -7.74 24.01
N LEU A 465 3.88 -8.56 24.71
CA LEU A 465 2.86 -8.11 25.65
C LEU A 465 3.48 -7.87 27.04
N VAL A 466 3.21 -6.69 27.62
CA VAL A 466 3.64 -6.31 28.97
C VAL A 466 2.43 -6.24 29.88
N VAL A 467 2.27 -7.23 30.76
CA VAL A 467 1.14 -7.24 31.71
C VAL A 467 1.35 -6.20 32.81
N LEU A 468 0.37 -5.31 32.97
CA LEU A 468 0.37 -4.24 33.96
C LEU A 468 -0.93 -4.26 34.78
N PRO A 469 -0.87 -3.87 36.07
CA PRO A 469 -2.05 -3.84 36.94
C PRO A 469 -3.02 -2.69 36.65
N VAL A 470 -2.53 -1.59 36.08
CA VAL A 470 -3.33 -0.40 35.80
C VAL A 470 -2.99 0.18 34.44
N GLN A 471 -3.97 0.78 33.79
CA GLN A 471 -3.78 1.50 32.51
C GLN A 471 -2.77 2.64 32.63
N ARG A 472 -2.16 3.01 31.49
CA ARG A 472 -1.23 4.14 31.34
C ARG A 472 0.06 4.05 32.16
N GLN A 473 0.39 2.89 32.74
CA GLN A 473 1.61 2.71 33.55
C GLN A 473 2.84 2.31 32.74
N LEU A 474 2.71 1.96 31.45
CA LEU A 474 3.85 1.51 30.65
C LEU A 474 4.94 2.59 30.59
N PHE A 475 4.56 3.84 30.37
CA PHE A 475 5.49 4.97 30.35
C PHE A 475 6.24 5.14 31.68
N THR A 476 5.52 5.10 32.78
CA THR A 476 6.10 5.21 34.13
C THR A 476 7.10 4.09 34.41
N ARG A 477 6.77 2.86 34.02
CA ARG A 477 7.66 1.70 34.21
C ARG A 477 8.97 1.83 33.40
N LEU A 478 8.94 2.53 32.30
CA LEU A 478 10.09 2.71 31.38
C LEU A 478 10.89 3.99 31.69
N THR A 479 10.45 4.80 32.63
CA THR A 479 11.18 5.99 33.10
C THR A 479 11.85 5.70 34.44
N THR A 480 13.02 6.24 34.65
CA THR A 480 13.70 6.21 35.93
C THR A 480 14.16 7.59 36.31
N ASP A 481 14.12 7.84 37.64
CA ASP A 481 14.84 8.96 38.20
C ASP A 481 16.35 8.63 38.18
N ILE A 482 17.17 9.62 37.95
CA ILE A 482 18.61 9.49 38.17
C ILE A 482 18.79 9.59 39.69
N GLU A 483 19.28 8.49 40.30
CA GLU A 483 19.79 8.51 41.69
C GLU A 483 21.01 9.42 41.80
#